data_3265cd19c025a143d410b673dc37b0f9
#
_entry.id   3265cd19c025a143d410b673dc37b0f9
#
_cell.length_a   1.000
_cell.length_b   1.000
_cell.length_c   1.000
_cell.angle_alpha   90.00
_cell.angle_beta   90.00
_cell.angle_gamma   90.00
#
_symmetry.space_group_name_H-M   'P 1'
#
loop_
_entity.id
_entity.type
_entity.pdbx_description
1 polymer ?
#
loop_
_entity_poly.entity_id
_entity_poly.type
_entity_poly.pdbx_seq_one_letter_code
_entity_poly.pdbx_strand_id
1 'polypeptide(L)'
;MEGVRRIPLRRFEDERGWFVEVHRASWFERPMRQTNVSFSRQGVIRGLHYHERGQDDLFVCLQGTARVVVLDLESGETFTEDIGDENPVGIYVPGRNAHGFEAITDLLFCYHVTEEYDPEDPDEHEVPWDDPRVRDLWSTRSPILSDRDTRASS
;
A
#
# COMPACT_ATOMS: atom_id res chain seq x y z
N MET A 1 3.92 -2.93 14.56
CA MET A 1 3.62 -4.23 13.89
C MET A 1 4.93 -4.83 13.40
N GLU A 2 5.15 -6.07 13.67
CA GLU A 2 6.38 -6.76 13.29
C GLU A 2 6.57 -6.78 11.77
N GLY A 3 7.78 -6.42 11.33
CA GLY A 3 8.15 -6.41 9.91
C GLY A 3 7.66 -5.22 9.11
N VAL A 4 6.70 -4.46 9.61
CA VAL A 4 6.28 -3.21 8.96
C VAL A 4 7.31 -2.13 9.29
N ARG A 5 7.80 -1.43 8.25
CA ARG A 5 8.83 -0.40 8.42
C ARG A 5 8.37 0.90 7.80
N ARG A 6 8.58 2.00 8.51
CA ARG A 6 8.39 3.36 8.00
C ARG A 6 9.73 3.86 7.45
N ILE A 7 9.72 4.27 6.20
CA ILE A 7 10.92 4.76 5.52
C ILE A 7 10.74 6.25 5.27
N PRO A 8 11.37 7.14 6.03
CA PRO A 8 11.30 8.57 5.76
C PRO A 8 11.83 8.88 4.36
N LEU A 9 11.07 9.65 3.59
CA LEU A 9 11.44 10.06 2.24
C LEU A 9 11.72 11.56 2.26
N ARG A 10 12.93 11.96 1.85
CA ARG A 10 13.30 13.36 1.82
C ARG A 10 12.97 13.96 0.46
N ARG A 11 12.13 14.99 0.46
CA ARG A 11 11.88 15.82 -0.71
C ARG A 11 12.89 16.96 -0.75
N PHE A 12 13.60 17.10 -1.86
CA PHE A 12 14.53 18.17 -2.11
C PHE A 12 13.82 19.22 -2.96
N GLU A 13 13.39 20.32 -2.34
CA GLU A 13 12.60 21.35 -2.99
C GLU A 13 13.50 22.51 -3.44
N ASP A 14 13.23 23.06 -4.63
CA ASP A 14 13.78 24.29 -5.14
C ASP A 14 12.73 24.99 -6.02
N GLU A 15 13.12 26.05 -6.70
CA GLU A 15 12.21 26.84 -7.55
C GLU A 15 11.63 26.05 -8.74
N ARG A 16 12.22 24.91 -9.11
CA ARG A 16 11.72 24.04 -10.19
C ARG A 16 10.65 23.07 -9.71
N GLY A 17 10.52 22.83 -8.38
CA GLY A 17 9.64 21.82 -7.81
C GLY A 17 10.39 20.98 -6.77
N TRP A 18 10.20 19.65 -6.81
CA TRP A 18 10.86 18.77 -5.84
C TRP A 18 11.38 17.50 -6.52
N PHE A 19 12.36 16.90 -5.86
CA PHE A 19 12.94 15.60 -6.20
C PHE A 19 12.91 14.72 -4.96
N VAL A 20 12.61 13.43 -5.13
CA VAL A 20 12.63 12.46 -4.03
C VAL A 20 13.15 11.12 -4.52
N GLU A 21 13.99 10.48 -3.70
CA GLU A 21 14.35 9.08 -3.90
C GLU A 21 13.35 8.22 -3.17
N VAL A 22 12.68 7.31 -3.86
CA VAL A 22 11.60 6.48 -3.29
C VAL A 22 12.05 5.06 -2.99
N HIS A 23 13.21 4.65 -3.53
CA HIS A 23 13.77 3.33 -3.29
C HIS A 23 15.28 3.33 -3.54
N ARG A 24 16.02 2.70 -2.64
CA ARG A 24 17.43 2.35 -2.87
C ARG A 24 17.63 0.90 -2.46
N ALA A 25 18.39 0.14 -3.26
CA ALA A 25 18.66 -1.27 -2.97
C ALA A 25 19.26 -1.47 -1.58
N SER A 26 20.07 -0.52 -1.12
CA SER A 26 20.71 -0.58 0.19
C SER A 26 19.76 -0.42 1.39
N TRP A 27 18.51 0.01 1.15
CA TRP A 27 17.53 0.18 2.23
C TRP A 27 16.89 -1.15 2.68
N PHE A 28 16.97 -2.20 1.84
CA PHE A 28 16.27 -3.46 2.06
C PHE A 28 17.18 -4.64 1.84
N GLU A 29 16.87 -5.74 2.52
CA GLU A 29 17.63 -7.01 2.39
C GLU A 29 17.35 -7.72 1.07
N ARG A 30 16.14 -7.49 0.49
CA ARG A 30 15.72 -8.15 -0.73
C ARG A 30 15.60 -7.12 -1.87
N PRO A 31 15.99 -7.48 -3.10
CA PRO A 31 15.84 -6.56 -4.23
C PRO A 31 14.37 -6.40 -4.62
N MET A 32 14.00 -5.20 -5.03
CA MET A 32 12.70 -4.93 -5.66
C MET A 32 12.79 -5.32 -7.14
N ARG A 33 11.85 -6.12 -7.60
CA ARG A 33 11.88 -6.69 -8.95
C ARG A 33 10.86 -6.06 -9.90
N GLN A 34 9.84 -5.40 -9.36
CA GLN A 34 8.82 -4.74 -10.17
C GLN A 34 8.36 -3.48 -9.47
N THR A 35 8.06 -2.46 -10.26
CA THR A 35 7.51 -1.19 -9.77
C THR A 35 6.24 -0.88 -10.54
N ASN A 36 5.16 -0.57 -9.81
CA ASN A 36 3.88 -0.21 -10.40
C ASN A 36 3.48 1.19 -9.94
N VAL A 37 2.80 1.91 -10.81
CA VAL A 37 2.22 3.20 -10.50
C VAL A 37 0.73 3.15 -10.82
N SER A 38 -0.09 3.65 -9.90
CA SER A 38 -1.52 3.77 -10.12
C SER A 38 -2.00 5.17 -9.75
N PHE A 39 -2.99 5.65 -10.48
CA PHE A 39 -3.76 6.82 -10.09
C PHE A 39 -5.08 6.35 -9.47
N SER A 40 -5.49 6.98 -8.37
CA SER A 40 -6.76 6.67 -7.72
C SER A 40 -7.53 7.95 -7.41
N ARG A 41 -8.82 7.93 -7.70
CA ARG A 41 -9.72 9.03 -7.34
C ARG A 41 -10.05 8.95 -5.86
N GLN A 42 -10.36 10.08 -5.26
CA GLN A 42 -10.83 10.14 -3.88
C GLN A 42 -11.95 9.11 -3.63
N GLY A 43 -11.86 8.38 -2.53
CA GLY A 43 -12.83 7.36 -2.15
C GLY A 43 -12.54 5.95 -2.64
N VAL A 44 -11.51 5.77 -3.47
CA VAL A 44 -11.08 4.44 -3.89
C VAL A 44 -10.37 3.73 -2.74
N ILE A 45 -10.71 2.47 -2.52
CA ILE A 45 -9.92 1.54 -1.71
C ILE A 45 -9.37 0.45 -2.65
N ARG A 46 -8.05 0.24 -2.58
CA ARG A 46 -7.38 -0.89 -3.22
C ARG A 46 -6.88 -1.83 -2.15
N GLY A 47 -7.50 -2.97 -2.04
CA GLY A 47 -7.15 -3.98 -1.04
C GLY A 47 -8.37 -4.62 -0.37
N LEU A 48 -8.12 -5.36 0.69
CA LEU A 48 -6.81 -5.76 1.19
C LEU A 48 -6.31 -6.97 0.42
N HIS A 49 -5.03 -6.98 0.12
CA HIS A 49 -4.39 -8.10 -0.58
C HIS A 49 -3.25 -8.66 0.26
N TYR A 50 -2.93 -9.94 0.07
CA TYR A 50 -1.77 -10.55 0.72
C TYR A 50 -1.16 -11.62 -0.19
N HIS A 51 0.05 -12.03 0.14
CA HIS A 51 0.86 -12.95 -0.65
C HIS A 51 1.37 -14.09 0.23
N GLU A 52 1.33 -15.31 -0.28
CA GLU A 52 1.72 -16.49 0.49
C GLU A 52 3.11 -17.02 0.14
N ARG A 53 3.67 -16.61 -1.02
CA ARG A 53 4.93 -17.12 -1.53
C ARG A 53 6.11 -16.16 -1.36
N GLY A 54 5.99 -15.22 -0.41
CA GLY A 54 7.12 -14.41 0.05
C GLY A 54 7.28 -13.04 -0.58
N GLN A 55 6.34 -12.57 -1.39
CA GLN A 55 6.40 -11.20 -1.91
C GLN A 55 6.21 -10.20 -0.78
N ASP A 56 7.05 -9.17 -0.75
CA ASP A 56 6.88 -7.98 0.10
C ASP A 56 6.67 -6.75 -0.76
N ASP A 57 6.01 -5.75 -0.20
CA ASP A 57 5.64 -4.52 -0.90
C ASP A 57 6.22 -3.29 -0.20
N LEU A 58 6.65 -2.30 -0.98
CA LEU A 58 6.98 -0.96 -0.50
C LEU A 58 5.98 0.04 -1.10
N PHE A 59 5.18 0.66 -0.24
CA PHE A 59 4.15 1.62 -0.62
C PHE A 59 4.65 3.06 -0.53
N VAL A 60 4.47 3.83 -1.59
CA VAL A 60 4.82 5.25 -1.64
C VAL A 60 3.67 6.02 -2.28
N CYS A 61 3.16 7.04 -1.61
CA CYS A 61 2.22 7.98 -2.20
C CYS A 61 3.00 9.17 -2.78
N LEU A 62 3.04 9.27 -4.10
CA LEU A 62 3.85 10.30 -4.80
C LEU A 62 3.18 11.67 -4.76
N GLN A 63 1.86 11.73 -4.84
CA GLN A 63 1.05 12.96 -4.75
C GLN A 63 -0.27 12.65 -4.10
N GLY A 64 -0.79 13.58 -3.31
CA GLY A 64 -2.03 13.42 -2.57
C GLY A 64 -1.81 12.73 -1.23
N THR A 65 -2.85 12.14 -0.69
CA THR A 65 -2.83 11.46 0.61
C THR A 65 -3.48 10.09 0.51
N ALA A 66 -2.76 9.06 0.93
CA ALA A 66 -3.23 7.70 1.03
C ALA A 66 -3.28 7.26 2.49
N ARG A 67 -4.37 6.63 2.91
CA ARG A 67 -4.42 5.92 4.19
C ARG A 67 -4.04 4.47 3.96
N VAL A 68 -2.87 4.10 4.44
CA VAL A 68 -2.40 2.72 4.38
C VAL A 68 -2.99 1.95 5.55
N VAL A 69 -3.50 0.75 5.29
CA VAL A 69 -4.00 -0.18 6.31
C VAL A 69 -3.33 -1.52 6.12
N VAL A 70 -2.83 -2.07 7.22
CA VAL A 70 -2.19 -3.39 7.25
C VAL A 70 -2.83 -4.21 8.38
N LEU A 71 -3.09 -5.48 8.09
CA LEU A 71 -3.66 -6.43 9.04
C LEU A 71 -2.76 -7.66 9.12
N ASP A 72 -2.25 -7.96 10.29
CA ASP A 72 -1.59 -9.23 10.56
C ASP A 72 -2.67 -10.31 10.70
N LEU A 73 -2.70 -11.25 9.76
CA LEU A 73 -3.73 -12.28 9.71
C LEU A 73 -3.63 -13.30 10.86
N GLU A 74 -2.45 -13.46 11.45
CA GLU A 74 -2.26 -14.38 12.58
C GLU A 74 -2.66 -13.74 13.92
N SER A 75 -2.17 -12.53 14.17
CA SER A 75 -2.38 -11.87 15.47
C SER A 75 -3.63 -11.00 15.52
N GLY A 76 -4.13 -10.54 14.37
CA GLY A 76 -5.19 -9.55 14.30
C GLY A 76 -4.71 -8.12 14.56
N GLU A 77 -3.41 -7.91 14.77
CA GLU A 77 -2.85 -6.57 14.93
C GLU A 77 -3.01 -5.76 13.65
N THR A 78 -3.30 -4.48 13.79
CA THR A 78 -3.46 -3.58 12.66
C THR A 78 -2.46 -2.42 12.73
N PHE A 79 -2.11 -1.91 11.56
CA PHE A 79 -1.29 -0.71 11.40
C PHE A 79 -2.00 0.21 10.41
N THR A 80 -2.02 1.51 10.71
CA THR A 80 -2.55 2.50 9.78
C THR A 80 -1.71 3.77 9.85
N GLU A 81 -1.50 4.39 8.69
CA GLU A 81 -0.81 5.67 8.59
C GLU A 81 -1.26 6.39 7.32
N ASP A 82 -1.46 7.71 7.43
CA ASP A 82 -1.71 8.56 6.27
C ASP A 82 -0.37 9.05 5.74
N ILE A 83 -0.08 8.71 4.48
CA ILE A 83 1.18 9.04 3.81
C ILE A 83 0.92 9.89 2.57
N GLY A 84 1.90 10.66 2.15
CA GLY A 84 1.82 11.48 0.95
C GLY A 84 2.43 12.85 1.14
N ASP A 85 1.78 13.88 0.59
CA ASP A 85 2.33 15.24 0.55
C ASP A 85 2.69 15.81 1.92
N GLU A 86 1.84 15.58 2.92
CA GLU A 86 2.04 16.11 4.29
C GLU A 86 2.88 15.16 5.16
N ASN A 87 3.07 13.92 4.72
CA ASN A 87 3.84 12.92 5.45
C ASN A 87 4.58 12.03 4.44
N PRO A 88 5.73 12.48 3.92
CA PRO A 88 6.48 11.76 2.88
C PRO A 88 7.23 10.57 3.47
N VAL A 89 6.51 9.47 3.63
CA VAL A 89 7.00 8.22 4.22
C VAL A 89 6.61 7.06 3.31
N GLY A 90 7.55 6.14 3.08
CA GLY A 90 7.25 4.85 2.48
C GLY A 90 6.90 3.84 3.56
N ILE A 91 6.02 2.91 3.26
CA ILE A 91 5.64 1.82 4.17
C ILE A 91 6.06 0.49 3.54
N TYR A 92 7.00 -0.18 4.19
CA TYR A 92 7.40 -1.55 3.81
C TYR A 92 6.51 -2.54 4.55
N VAL A 93 5.87 -3.43 3.79
CA VAL A 93 4.90 -4.39 4.32
C VAL A 93 5.33 -5.80 3.96
N PRO A 94 5.54 -6.68 4.96
CA PRO A 94 5.65 -8.11 4.68
C PRO A 94 4.38 -8.61 4.01
N GLY A 95 4.51 -9.25 2.84
CA GLY A 95 3.36 -9.60 2.01
C GLY A 95 2.40 -10.62 2.63
N ARG A 96 2.83 -11.35 3.67
CA ARG A 96 1.95 -12.24 4.42
C ARG A 96 0.86 -11.49 5.19
N ASN A 97 1.07 -10.21 5.48
CA ASN A 97 0.07 -9.34 6.09
C ASN A 97 -0.85 -8.79 5.00
N ALA A 98 -2.15 -8.76 5.26
CA ALA A 98 -3.08 -8.14 4.34
C ALA A 98 -2.88 -6.62 4.36
N HIS A 99 -2.84 -6.00 3.17
CA HIS A 99 -2.50 -4.59 3.04
C HIS A 99 -3.28 -3.94 1.91
N GLY A 100 -3.45 -2.64 2.03
CA GLY A 100 -4.12 -1.82 1.03
C GLY A 100 -4.11 -0.36 1.43
N PHE A 101 -4.78 0.46 0.62
CA PHE A 101 -4.89 1.88 0.92
C PHE A 101 -6.21 2.47 0.45
N GLU A 102 -6.57 3.55 1.10
CA GLU A 102 -7.68 4.40 0.70
C GLU A 102 -7.15 5.72 0.13
N ALA A 103 -7.71 6.15 -0.99
CA ALA A 103 -7.42 7.47 -1.53
C ALA A 103 -8.22 8.53 -0.74
N ILE A 104 -7.54 9.19 0.20
CA ILE A 104 -8.13 10.30 0.97
C ILE A 104 -8.36 11.49 0.07
N THR A 105 -7.47 11.72 -0.88
CA THR A 105 -7.61 12.67 -1.99
C THR A 105 -7.41 11.89 -3.30
N ASP A 106 -7.61 12.52 -4.45
CA ASP A 106 -7.03 12.01 -5.70
C ASP A 106 -5.53 11.87 -5.47
N LEU A 107 -4.94 10.74 -5.91
CA LEU A 107 -3.54 10.47 -5.61
C LEU A 107 -2.84 9.69 -6.72
N LEU A 108 -1.53 9.84 -6.74
CA LEU A 108 -0.61 9.04 -7.54
C LEU A 108 0.18 8.15 -6.58
N PHE A 109 0.07 6.84 -6.76
CA PHE A 109 0.64 5.84 -5.86
C PHE A 109 1.66 4.99 -6.58
N CYS A 110 2.78 4.74 -5.92
CA CYS A 110 3.87 3.90 -6.43
C CYS A 110 4.09 2.77 -5.43
N TYR A 111 4.20 1.54 -5.92
CA TYR A 111 4.60 0.44 -5.07
C TYR A 111 5.61 -0.46 -5.76
N HIS A 112 6.61 -0.84 -4.99
CA HIS A 112 7.69 -1.73 -5.41
C HIS A 112 7.43 -3.09 -4.78
N VAL A 113 7.63 -4.15 -5.55
CA VAL A 113 7.40 -5.53 -5.08
C VAL A 113 8.64 -6.37 -5.30
N THR A 114 8.86 -7.32 -4.41
CA THR A 114 10.05 -8.17 -4.44
C THR A 114 9.95 -9.35 -5.41
N GLU A 115 8.77 -9.58 -5.98
CA GLU A 115 8.52 -10.62 -6.98
C GLU A 115 7.80 -10.03 -8.19
N GLU A 116 8.13 -10.48 -9.39
CA GLU A 116 7.39 -10.08 -10.59
C GLU A 116 6.00 -10.74 -10.59
N TYR A 117 5.00 -9.98 -11.03
CA TYR A 117 3.64 -10.49 -11.16
C TYR A 117 3.55 -11.47 -12.34
N ASP A 118 3.01 -12.66 -12.07
CA ASP A 118 2.73 -13.66 -13.09
C ASP A 118 1.21 -13.80 -13.25
N PRO A 119 0.64 -13.34 -14.36
CA PRO A 119 -0.81 -13.41 -14.57
C PRO A 119 -1.35 -14.83 -14.74
N GLU A 120 -0.47 -15.80 -15.04
CA GLU A 120 -0.86 -17.21 -15.18
C GLU A 120 -0.84 -17.96 -13.85
N ASP A 121 -0.12 -17.44 -12.85
CA ASP A 121 -0.01 -18.04 -11.52
C ASP A 121 0.14 -16.93 -10.47
N PRO A 122 -0.88 -16.09 -10.29
CA PRO A 122 -0.78 -14.96 -9.38
C PRO A 122 -0.77 -15.41 -7.92
N ASP A 123 0.18 -14.87 -7.17
CA ASP A 123 0.22 -15.01 -5.71
C ASP A 123 -0.50 -13.83 -5.07
N GLU A 124 -1.79 -13.72 -5.34
CA GLU A 124 -2.63 -12.65 -4.82
C GLU A 124 -3.90 -13.22 -4.19
N HIS A 125 -4.12 -12.86 -2.92
CA HIS A 125 -5.26 -13.27 -2.13
C HIS A 125 -5.93 -12.03 -1.53
N GLU A 126 -7.21 -12.08 -1.21
CA GLU A 126 -8.00 -10.95 -0.76
C GLU A 126 -8.54 -11.13 0.65
N VAL A 127 -8.60 -10.03 1.39
CA VAL A 127 -9.42 -9.88 2.59
C VAL A 127 -10.40 -8.74 2.31
N PRO A 128 -11.70 -8.88 2.63
CA PRO A 128 -12.66 -7.79 2.40
C PRO A 128 -12.24 -6.49 3.09
N TRP A 129 -12.43 -5.36 2.42
CA TRP A 129 -12.15 -4.04 3.01
C TRP A 129 -12.98 -3.82 4.30
N ASP A 130 -14.18 -4.39 4.36
CA ASP A 130 -15.10 -4.27 5.48
C ASP A 130 -14.99 -5.40 6.50
N ASP A 131 -13.91 -6.19 6.45
CA ASP A 131 -13.60 -7.16 7.50
C ASP A 131 -13.68 -6.46 8.86
N PRO A 132 -14.35 -7.05 9.86
CA PRO A 132 -14.57 -6.40 11.17
C PRO A 132 -13.30 -5.88 11.84
N ARG A 133 -12.14 -6.45 11.52
CA ARG A 133 -10.85 -6.05 12.11
C ARG A 133 -10.33 -4.72 11.55
N VAL A 134 -10.77 -4.32 10.36
CA VAL A 134 -10.22 -3.15 9.66
C VAL A 134 -11.26 -2.15 9.20
N ARG A 135 -12.53 -2.51 9.12
CA ARG A 135 -13.59 -1.64 8.54
C ARG A 135 -13.67 -0.25 9.16
N ASP A 136 -13.35 -0.13 10.44
CA ASP A 136 -13.44 1.15 11.16
C ASP A 136 -12.18 2.01 11.01
N LEU A 137 -11.15 1.50 10.33
CA LEU A 137 -9.91 2.23 10.06
C LEU A 137 -10.01 3.14 8.82
N TRP A 138 -10.94 2.82 7.92
CA TRP A 138 -11.16 3.61 6.71
C TRP A 138 -11.99 4.87 7.03
N SER A 139 -11.78 5.93 6.25
CA SER A 139 -12.58 7.15 6.40
C SER A 139 -13.91 7.05 5.66
N THR A 140 -13.97 6.29 4.57
CA THR A 140 -15.20 6.12 3.78
C THR A 140 -16.00 4.91 4.24
N ARG A 141 -17.34 5.00 4.08
CA ARG A 141 -18.25 3.87 4.28
C ARG A 141 -18.82 3.33 2.96
N SER A 142 -18.49 3.98 1.85
CA SER A 142 -18.95 3.59 0.52
C SER A 142 -17.81 3.72 -0.50
N PRO A 143 -16.79 2.83 -0.42
CA PRO A 143 -15.61 2.94 -1.26
C PRO A 143 -15.91 2.61 -2.71
N ILE A 144 -15.11 3.17 -3.61
CA ILE A 144 -15.03 2.76 -5.00
C ILE A 144 -14.05 1.59 -5.05
N LEU A 145 -14.50 0.43 -5.52
CA LEU A 145 -13.74 -0.82 -5.52
C LEU A 145 -13.57 -1.36 -6.93
N SER A 146 -12.52 -2.16 -7.15
CA SER A 146 -12.40 -3.01 -8.32
C SER A 146 -13.44 -4.15 -8.24
N ASP A 147 -13.68 -4.82 -9.37
CA ASP A 147 -14.58 -5.98 -9.40
C ASP A 147 -14.09 -7.09 -8.46
N ARG A 148 -12.78 -7.32 -8.40
CA ARG A 148 -12.17 -8.31 -7.51
C ARG A 148 -12.41 -7.95 -6.03
N ASP A 149 -12.15 -6.69 -5.65
CA ASP A 149 -12.33 -6.24 -4.27
C ASP A 149 -13.81 -6.21 -3.89
N THR A 150 -14.70 -5.93 -4.83
CA THR A 150 -16.15 -6.01 -4.63
C THR A 150 -16.58 -7.46 -4.35
N ARG A 151 -16.07 -8.43 -5.10
CA ARG A 151 -16.38 -9.84 -4.87
C ARG A 151 -15.89 -10.34 -3.52
N ALA A 152 -14.73 -9.85 -3.07
CA ALA A 152 -14.18 -10.22 -1.76
C ALA A 152 -15.07 -9.76 -0.60
N SER A 153 -15.76 -8.61 -0.76
CA SER A 153 -16.60 -8.02 0.28
C SER A 153 -18.07 -8.52 0.23
N SER A 154 -18.46 -9.28 -0.79
CA SER A 154 -19.83 -9.74 -0.95
C SER A 154 -20.14 -11.05 -0.19
#